data_52e688d9b94b4e27b337cf26dcc76c32
#
_entry.id   52e688d9b94b4e27b337cf26dcc76c32
#
_cell.length_a   1.000
_cell.length_b   1.000
_cell.length_c   1.000
_cell.angle_alpha   90.00
_cell.angle_beta   90.00
_cell.angle_gamma   90.00
#
_symmetry.space_group_name_H-M   'P 1'
#
loop_
_entity.id
_entity.type
_entity.pdbx_description
1 polymer ?
#
loop_
_entity_poly.entity_id
_entity_poly.type
_entity_poly.pdbx_seq_one_letter_code
_entity_poly.pdbx_strand_id
1 'polypeptide(L)'
;MTDIYAPAVSPFVETLQQLTHRQVEALRVIGVRQGDRKGASLKDIASGLRVRPPSALAHLGPLEELGLISRFRGKSRLTDKGSRTLQEYQRHHRVAETLFGNLGLGPKETCAAAHEIDLALSHRTVDQICEAQRHPTACPHGAPILPCRTLSSRGKSGTRTGGHRNRCRS
;
A
#
# COMPACT_ATOMS: atom_id res chain seq x y z
N MET A 1 -32.58 1.04 -20.21
CA MET A 1 -31.78 1.77 -19.20
C MET A 1 -30.39 1.18 -19.29
N THR A 2 -29.54 1.85 -20.03
CA THR A 2 -28.19 1.39 -20.44
C THR A 2 -27.22 1.66 -19.30
N ASP A 3 -26.54 0.62 -18.86
CA ASP A 3 -25.47 0.63 -17.87
C ASP A 3 -24.24 1.37 -18.45
N ILE A 4 -24.18 2.70 -18.24
CA ILE A 4 -23.14 3.58 -18.81
C ILE A 4 -21.89 3.65 -17.91
N TYR A 5 -21.74 2.81 -16.87
CA TYR A 5 -20.73 2.99 -15.86
C TYR A 5 -19.95 1.71 -15.50
N ALA A 6 -19.29 1.11 -16.48
CA ALA A 6 -18.20 0.17 -16.20
C ALA A 6 -16.88 0.76 -16.72
N PRO A 7 -16.16 1.57 -15.93
CA PRO A 7 -14.79 1.91 -16.29
C PRO A 7 -13.93 0.65 -16.20
N ALA A 8 -13.06 0.43 -17.16
CA ALA A 8 -12.06 -0.62 -17.11
C ALA A 8 -11.23 -0.46 -15.83
N VAL A 9 -11.52 -1.27 -14.82
CA VAL A 9 -10.81 -1.27 -13.54
C VAL A 9 -9.43 -1.86 -13.80
N SER A 10 -8.39 -1.14 -13.42
CA SER A 10 -7.01 -1.66 -13.54
C SER A 10 -6.90 -2.96 -12.72
N PRO A 11 -6.29 -4.04 -13.25
CA PRO A 11 -6.16 -5.32 -12.54
C PRO A 11 -5.44 -5.21 -11.19
N PHE A 12 -4.74 -4.10 -10.94
CA PHE A 12 -4.09 -3.83 -9.65
C PHE A 12 -5.06 -3.33 -8.58
N VAL A 13 -6.13 -2.63 -8.95
CA VAL A 13 -7.16 -2.13 -8.01
C VAL A 13 -7.98 -3.28 -7.44
N GLU A 14 -8.37 -4.23 -8.29
CA GLU A 14 -9.06 -5.44 -7.85
C GLU A 14 -8.22 -6.25 -6.85
N THR A 15 -6.90 -6.22 -7.01
CA THR A 15 -5.98 -6.91 -6.10
C THR A 15 -5.98 -6.29 -4.69
N LEU A 16 -5.98 -4.96 -4.54
CA LEU A 16 -6.00 -4.30 -3.23
C LEU A 16 -7.29 -4.61 -2.46
N GLN A 17 -8.44 -4.60 -3.12
CA GLN A 17 -9.73 -4.88 -2.52
C GLN A 17 -9.89 -6.34 -2.05
N GLN A 18 -9.04 -7.24 -2.53
CA GLN A 18 -9.00 -8.64 -2.09
C GLN A 18 -8.10 -8.86 -0.86
N LEU A 19 -7.35 -7.84 -0.45
CA LEU A 19 -6.40 -7.95 0.65
C LEU A 19 -7.04 -7.55 1.99
N THR A 20 -6.57 -8.20 3.03
CA THR A 20 -6.78 -7.76 4.41
C THR A 20 -5.59 -6.89 4.86
N HIS A 21 -5.80 -6.04 5.86
CA HIS A 21 -4.70 -5.26 6.46
C HIS A 21 -3.56 -6.14 6.99
N ARG A 22 -3.87 -7.35 7.50
CA ARG A 22 -2.83 -8.32 7.93
C ARG A 22 -1.98 -8.80 6.78
N GLN A 23 -2.56 -9.00 5.60
CA GLN A 23 -1.82 -9.38 4.40
C GLN A 23 -0.96 -8.21 3.87
N VAL A 24 -1.47 -6.99 3.92
CA VAL A 24 -0.68 -5.79 3.59
C VAL A 24 0.49 -5.62 4.54
N GLU A 25 0.28 -5.84 5.84
CA GLU A 25 1.36 -5.79 6.82
C GLU A 25 2.42 -6.88 6.55
N ALA A 26 2.00 -8.08 6.14
CA ALA A 26 2.94 -9.13 5.71
C ALA A 26 3.76 -8.68 4.50
N LEU A 27 3.14 -8.07 3.48
CA LEU A 27 3.86 -7.49 2.33
C LEU A 27 4.86 -6.43 2.77
N ARG A 28 4.50 -5.57 3.75
CA ARG A 28 5.39 -4.54 4.29
C ARG A 28 6.62 -5.14 4.98
N VAL A 29 6.42 -6.15 5.83
CA VAL A 29 7.51 -6.86 6.49
C VAL A 29 8.44 -7.51 5.47
N ILE A 30 7.88 -8.17 4.44
CA ILE A 30 8.65 -8.81 3.37
C ILE A 30 9.44 -7.75 2.59
N GLY A 31 8.82 -6.62 2.24
CA GLY A 31 9.46 -5.53 1.50
C GLY A 31 10.66 -4.93 2.24
N VAL A 32 10.54 -4.71 3.56
CA VAL A 32 11.65 -4.22 4.39
C VAL A 32 12.82 -5.21 4.37
N ARG A 33 12.55 -6.51 4.53
CA ARG A 33 13.60 -7.56 4.50
C ARG A 33 14.20 -7.78 3.13
N GLN A 34 13.47 -7.49 2.07
CA GLN A 34 13.97 -7.58 0.70
C GLN A 34 15.00 -6.50 0.40
N GLY A 35 14.88 -5.31 1.00
CA GLY A 35 15.91 -4.27 0.95
C GLY A 35 17.28 -4.77 1.43
N ASP A 36 17.31 -5.69 2.42
CA ASP A 36 18.51 -6.33 2.94
C ASP A 36 19.00 -7.50 2.05
N ARG A 37 18.42 -7.72 0.86
CA ARG A 37 18.71 -8.81 -0.11
C ARG A 37 18.49 -10.25 0.40
N LYS A 38 18.08 -10.44 1.64
CA LYS A 38 17.96 -11.78 2.28
C LYS A 38 16.58 -12.41 2.11
N GLY A 39 15.54 -11.63 1.82
CA GLY A 39 14.15 -12.06 1.87
C GLY A 39 13.68 -12.33 3.32
N ALA A 40 12.37 -12.39 3.55
CA ALA A 40 11.78 -12.60 4.87
C ALA A 40 11.59 -14.09 5.16
N SER A 41 12.07 -14.58 6.31
CA SER A 41 11.71 -15.91 6.82
C SER A 41 10.31 -15.88 7.46
N LEU A 42 9.71 -17.06 7.63
CA LEU A 42 8.44 -17.17 8.36
C LEU A 42 8.52 -16.57 9.78
N LYS A 43 9.68 -16.75 10.45
CA LYS A 43 9.93 -16.14 11.77
C LYS A 43 9.94 -14.62 11.72
N ASP A 44 10.57 -14.02 10.68
CA ASP A 44 10.58 -12.57 10.50
C ASP A 44 9.16 -12.02 10.32
N ILE A 45 8.36 -12.72 9.49
CA ILE A 45 6.98 -12.32 9.19
C ILE A 45 6.10 -12.49 10.43
N ALA A 46 6.18 -13.62 11.13
CA ALA A 46 5.43 -13.87 12.36
C ALA A 46 5.75 -12.83 13.45
N SER A 47 7.03 -12.49 13.60
CA SER A 47 7.48 -11.44 14.53
C SER A 47 6.95 -10.07 14.13
N GLY A 48 7.02 -9.71 12.85
CA GLY A 48 6.52 -8.43 12.33
C GLY A 48 5.01 -8.27 12.50
N LEU A 49 4.25 -9.35 12.26
CA LEU A 49 2.80 -9.40 12.44
C LEU A 49 2.37 -9.57 13.92
N ARG A 50 3.32 -9.88 14.83
CA ARG A 50 3.06 -10.21 16.25
C ARG A 50 2.07 -11.37 16.41
N VAL A 51 2.26 -12.41 15.59
CA VAL A 51 1.44 -13.65 15.62
C VAL A 51 2.33 -14.89 15.68
N ARG A 52 1.70 -16.06 15.91
CA ARG A 52 2.41 -17.33 15.84
C ARG A 52 2.74 -17.72 14.39
N PRO A 53 3.82 -18.48 14.13
CA PRO A 53 4.20 -18.87 12.77
C PRO A 53 3.09 -19.54 11.94
N PRO A 54 2.24 -20.44 12.48
CA PRO A 54 1.13 -21.00 11.71
C PRO A 54 0.13 -19.93 11.22
N SER A 55 -0.17 -18.94 12.09
CA SER A 55 -1.07 -17.82 11.71
C SER A 55 -0.43 -16.92 10.66
N ALA A 56 0.89 -16.66 10.75
CA ALA A 56 1.60 -15.93 9.71
C ALA A 56 1.56 -16.69 8.37
N LEU A 57 1.74 -18.01 8.40
CA LEU A 57 1.69 -18.84 7.20
C LEU A 57 0.34 -18.78 6.50
N ALA A 58 -0.76 -18.74 7.25
CA ALA A 58 -2.12 -18.61 6.70
C ALA A 58 -2.32 -17.32 5.88
N HIS A 59 -1.60 -16.25 6.18
CA HIS A 59 -1.65 -15.02 5.39
C HIS A 59 -0.80 -15.09 4.11
N LEU A 60 0.20 -15.97 4.04
CA LEU A 60 1.12 -16.04 2.90
C LEU A 60 0.55 -16.81 1.72
N GLY A 61 -0.28 -17.84 1.94
CA GLY A 61 -0.90 -18.62 0.87
C GLY A 61 -1.66 -17.75 -0.13
N PRO A 62 -2.67 -16.98 0.30
CA PRO A 62 -3.41 -16.08 -0.59
C PRO A 62 -2.53 -15.03 -1.28
N LEU A 63 -1.46 -14.54 -0.64
CA LEU A 63 -0.53 -13.60 -1.26
C LEU A 63 0.29 -14.24 -2.38
N GLU A 64 0.66 -15.50 -2.23
CA GLU A 64 1.36 -16.28 -3.25
C GLU A 64 0.43 -16.62 -4.41
N GLU A 65 -0.81 -17.04 -4.15
CA GLU A 65 -1.86 -17.29 -5.16
C GLU A 65 -2.18 -16.06 -5.98
N LEU A 66 -2.22 -14.88 -5.36
CA LEU A 66 -2.37 -13.59 -6.04
C LEU A 66 -1.10 -13.17 -6.81
N GLY A 67 0.00 -13.91 -6.70
CA GLY A 67 1.28 -13.60 -7.33
C GLY A 67 1.97 -12.35 -6.77
N LEU A 68 1.66 -11.98 -5.51
CA LEU A 68 2.26 -10.80 -4.85
C LEU A 68 3.60 -11.13 -4.19
N ILE A 69 3.79 -12.38 -3.80
CA ILE A 69 5.03 -12.88 -3.24
C ILE A 69 5.49 -14.13 -3.98
N SER A 70 6.78 -14.42 -3.91
CA SER A 70 7.35 -15.71 -4.26
C SER A 70 8.04 -16.30 -3.03
N ARG A 71 7.94 -17.63 -2.87
CA ARG A 71 8.54 -18.35 -1.75
C ARG A 71 9.56 -19.34 -2.27
N PHE A 72 10.79 -19.24 -1.77
CA PHE A 72 11.86 -20.12 -2.14
C PHE A 72 12.80 -20.38 -0.96
N ARG A 73 13.12 -21.65 -0.69
CA ARG A 73 14.01 -22.11 0.40
C ARG A 73 13.69 -21.43 1.75
N GLY A 74 12.41 -21.40 2.13
CA GLY A 74 11.95 -20.83 3.40
C GLY A 74 12.02 -19.31 3.50
N LYS A 75 12.25 -18.61 2.39
CA LYS A 75 12.26 -17.15 2.28
C LYS A 75 11.12 -16.67 1.37
N SER A 76 10.47 -15.58 1.78
CA SER A 76 9.47 -14.88 1.00
C SER A 76 10.06 -13.58 0.45
N ARG A 77 9.69 -13.24 -0.79
CA ARG A 77 10.08 -12.01 -1.47
C ARG A 77 8.86 -11.42 -2.18
N LEU A 78 8.78 -10.10 -2.24
CA LEU A 78 7.80 -9.44 -3.11
C LEU A 78 8.16 -9.70 -4.57
N THR A 79 7.13 -9.96 -5.37
CA THR A 79 7.23 -9.85 -6.82
C THR A 79 7.14 -8.38 -7.27
N ASP A 80 7.34 -8.11 -8.56
CA ASP A 80 7.11 -6.76 -9.10
C ASP A 80 5.64 -6.35 -8.94
N LYS A 81 4.71 -7.30 -9.06
CA LYS A 81 3.29 -7.08 -8.77
C LYS A 81 3.09 -6.74 -7.29
N GLY A 82 3.67 -7.51 -6.38
CA GLY A 82 3.57 -7.27 -4.93
C GLY A 82 4.17 -5.92 -4.52
N SER A 83 5.32 -5.55 -5.08
CA SER A 83 5.95 -4.24 -4.82
C SER A 83 5.05 -3.09 -5.27
N ARG A 84 4.46 -3.20 -6.46
CA ARG A 84 3.52 -2.18 -6.97
C ARG A 84 2.24 -2.12 -6.14
N THR A 85 1.66 -3.26 -5.77
CA THR A 85 0.48 -3.32 -4.91
C THR A 85 0.73 -2.67 -3.55
N LEU A 86 1.89 -2.92 -2.94
CA LEU A 86 2.25 -2.28 -1.67
C LEU A 86 2.43 -0.75 -1.81
N GLN A 87 3.02 -0.28 -2.91
CA GLN A 87 3.15 1.15 -3.19
C GLN A 87 1.79 1.82 -3.39
N GLU A 88 0.87 1.17 -4.10
CA GLU A 88 -0.49 1.66 -4.30
C GLU A 88 -1.27 1.72 -2.98
N TYR A 89 -1.17 0.69 -2.15
CA TYR A 89 -1.74 0.73 -0.80
C TYR A 89 -1.23 1.93 0.00
N GLN A 90 0.10 2.12 0.02
CA GLN A 90 0.70 3.25 0.74
C GLN A 90 0.21 4.60 0.21
N ARG A 91 -0.02 4.70 -1.10
CA ARG A 91 -0.60 5.89 -1.71
C ARG A 91 -2.04 6.12 -1.26
N HIS A 92 -2.88 5.07 -1.28
CA HIS A 92 -4.27 5.15 -0.82
C HIS A 92 -4.35 5.64 0.62
N HIS A 93 -3.60 4.99 1.50
CA HIS A 93 -3.54 5.34 2.92
C HIS A 93 -3.13 6.82 3.13
N ARG A 94 -2.05 7.28 2.50
CA ARG A 94 -1.52 8.64 2.66
C ARG A 94 -2.43 9.72 2.08
N VAL A 95 -3.10 9.45 0.98
CA VAL A 95 -4.11 10.37 0.42
C VAL A 95 -5.31 10.47 1.35
N ALA A 96 -5.76 9.36 1.94
CA ALA A 96 -6.81 9.35 2.95
C ALA A 96 -6.38 10.08 4.23
N GLU A 97 -5.15 9.86 4.73
CA GLU A 97 -4.60 10.63 5.86
C GLU A 97 -4.65 12.14 5.60
N THR A 98 -4.27 12.56 4.39
CA THR A 98 -4.28 13.99 4.04
C THR A 98 -5.71 14.54 4.00
N LEU A 99 -6.68 13.75 3.51
CA LEU A 99 -8.09 14.12 3.53
C LEU A 99 -8.57 14.38 4.96
N PHE A 100 -8.34 13.44 5.88
CA PHE A 100 -8.77 13.57 7.27
C PHE A 100 -8.01 14.67 8.02
N GLY A 101 -6.72 14.86 7.73
CA GLY A 101 -5.95 15.96 8.27
C GLY A 101 -6.49 17.33 7.83
N ASN A 102 -6.91 17.48 6.58
CA ASN A 102 -7.54 18.70 6.06
C ASN A 102 -8.93 18.95 6.67
N LEU A 103 -9.60 17.92 7.17
CA LEU A 103 -10.85 18.01 7.92
C LEU A 103 -10.64 18.34 9.40
N GLY A 104 -9.39 18.48 9.85
CA GLY A 104 -9.03 18.90 11.20
C GLY A 104 -8.80 17.76 12.20
N LEU A 105 -8.73 16.49 11.76
CA LEU A 105 -8.37 15.40 12.65
C LEU A 105 -6.90 15.50 13.05
N GLY A 106 -6.61 15.13 14.31
CA GLY A 106 -5.24 15.03 14.79
C GLY A 106 -4.46 13.88 14.13
N PRO A 107 -3.12 13.85 14.24
CA PRO A 107 -2.30 12.86 13.52
C PRO A 107 -2.66 11.40 13.82
N LYS A 108 -3.00 11.05 15.08
CA LYS A 108 -3.38 9.68 15.44
C LYS A 108 -4.75 9.30 14.87
N GLU A 109 -5.73 10.18 15.00
CA GLU A 109 -7.08 10.01 14.48
C GLU A 109 -7.07 9.91 12.96
N THR A 110 -6.24 10.71 12.31
CA THR A 110 -6.04 10.72 10.85
C THR A 110 -5.57 9.35 10.35
N CYS A 111 -4.56 8.75 11.01
CA CYS A 111 -4.05 7.44 10.64
C CYS A 111 -5.10 6.34 10.87
N ALA A 112 -5.82 6.40 12.00
CA ALA A 112 -6.87 5.42 12.31
C ALA A 112 -8.02 5.49 11.28
N ALA A 113 -8.52 6.69 11.00
CA ALA A 113 -9.60 6.90 10.02
C ALA A 113 -9.17 6.48 8.59
N ALA A 114 -7.94 6.80 8.19
CA ALA A 114 -7.40 6.37 6.90
C ALA A 114 -7.35 4.84 6.79
N HIS A 115 -6.97 4.16 7.87
CA HIS A 115 -6.89 2.70 7.92
C HIS A 115 -8.25 2.01 7.75
N GLU A 116 -9.35 2.65 8.14
CA GLU A 116 -10.70 2.10 7.96
C GLU A 116 -11.15 2.05 6.50
N ILE A 117 -10.62 2.94 5.65
CA ILE A 117 -11.12 3.11 4.27
C ILE A 117 -10.09 2.81 3.18
N ASP A 118 -8.81 2.72 3.48
CA ASP A 118 -7.72 2.67 2.50
C ASP A 118 -7.79 1.47 1.55
N LEU A 119 -8.26 0.31 2.01
CA LEU A 119 -8.48 -0.88 1.19
C LEU A 119 -9.83 -0.85 0.43
N ALA A 120 -10.82 -0.10 0.93
CA ALA A 120 -12.14 0.00 0.32
C ALA A 120 -12.18 1.01 -0.83
N LEU A 121 -11.29 2.00 -0.83
CA LEU A 121 -11.25 3.04 -1.86
C LEU A 121 -10.79 2.48 -3.21
N SER A 122 -11.53 2.81 -4.26
CA SER A 122 -11.07 2.55 -5.62
C SER A 122 -9.93 3.49 -5.99
N HIS A 123 -9.08 3.07 -6.92
CA HIS A 123 -8.00 3.91 -7.45
C HIS A 123 -8.49 5.25 -7.99
N ARG A 124 -9.63 5.20 -8.71
CA ARG A 124 -10.29 6.39 -9.24
C ARG A 124 -10.70 7.35 -8.13
N THR A 125 -11.30 6.85 -7.05
CA THR A 125 -11.69 7.67 -5.90
C THR A 125 -10.48 8.31 -5.25
N VAL A 126 -9.38 7.55 -5.07
CA VAL A 126 -8.13 8.09 -4.52
C VAL A 126 -7.53 9.16 -5.43
N ASP A 127 -7.59 9.00 -6.75
CA ASP A 127 -7.11 10.02 -7.70
C ASP A 127 -7.97 11.29 -7.61
N GLN A 128 -9.30 11.16 -7.51
CA GLN A 128 -10.22 12.30 -7.32
C GLN A 128 -9.98 13.03 -6.00
N ILE A 129 -9.79 12.29 -4.90
CA ILE A 129 -9.43 12.85 -3.59
C ILE A 129 -8.09 13.59 -3.68
N CYS A 130 -7.09 12.99 -4.32
CA CYS A 130 -5.77 13.59 -4.49
C CYS A 130 -5.84 14.89 -5.31
N GLU A 131 -6.62 14.91 -6.39
CA GLU A 131 -6.85 16.09 -7.22
C GLU A 131 -7.57 17.21 -6.44
N ALA A 132 -8.64 16.87 -5.72
CA ALA A 132 -9.38 17.81 -4.88
C ALA A 132 -8.50 18.47 -3.80
N GLN A 133 -7.48 17.76 -3.33
CA GLN A 133 -6.48 18.25 -2.38
C GLN A 133 -5.28 18.92 -3.07
N ARG A 134 -5.35 19.22 -4.38
CA ARG A 134 -4.28 19.87 -5.17
C ARG A 134 -2.97 19.08 -5.18
N HIS A 135 -3.05 17.74 -5.25
CA HIS A 135 -1.92 16.84 -5.35
C HIS A 135 -0.88 16.98 -4.23
N PRO A 136 -1.24 16.66 -2.98
CA PRO A 136 -0.31 16.72 -1.87
C PRO A 136 0.89 15.80 -2.12
N THR A 137 2.09 16.26 -1.76
CA THR A 137 3.34 15.51 -1.95
C THR A 137 3.75 14.72 -0.72
N ALA A 138 3.17 15.04 0.43
CA ALA A 138 3.41 14.34 1.71
C ALA A 138 2.13 14.28 2.54
N CYS A 139 1.99 13.22 3.33
CA CYS A 139 0.90 13.07 4.30
C CYS A 139 1.21 13.86 5.59
N PRO A 140 0.25 14.02 6.54
CA PRO A 140 0.46 14.73 7.80
C PRO A 140 1.64 14.22 8.65
N HIS A 141 2.05 12.96 8.44
CA HIS A 141 3.23 12.38 9.10
C HIS A 141 4.56 12.64 8.34
N GLY A 142 4.54 13.44 7.28
CA GLY A 142 5.72 13.73 6.46
C GLY A 142 6.14 12.62 5.49
N ALA A 143 5.36 11.53 5.37
CA ALA A 143 5.68 10.47 4.43
C ALA A 143 5.30 10.89 2.99
N PRO A 144 6.17 10.64 1.98
CA PRO A 144 5.95 11.08 0.60
C PRO A 144 4.75 10.35 -0.03
N ILE A 145 3.92 11.08 -0.76
CA ILE A 145 2.80 10.53 -1.55
C ILE A 145 3.28 10.33 -2.99
N LEU A 146 3.09 9.13 -3.53
CA LEU A 146 3.39 8.87 -4.93
C LEU A 146 2.49 9.71 -5.84
N PRO A 147 3.03 10.27 -6.94
CA PRO A 147 2.27 11.14 -7.84
C PRO A 147 1.07 10.41 -8.45
N CYS A 148 -0.01 11.17 -8.70
CA CYS A 148 -1.17 10.72 -9.47
C CYS A 148 -0.77 10.28 -10.88
N ARG A 149 -1.46 9.29 -11.44
CA ARG A 149 -1.28 8.89 -12.85
C ARG A 149 -1.58 10.03 -13.82
N THR A 150 -2.51 10.91 -13.49
CA THR A 150 -2.85 12.11 -14.27
C THR A 150 -1.68 13.09 -14.40
N LEU A 151 -0.78 13.15 -13.40
CA LEU A 151 0.44 13.96 -13.47
C LEU A 151 1.59 13.25 -14.16
N SER A 152 1.66 11.90 -14.10
CA SER A 152 2.71 11.11 -14.76
C SER A 152 2.66 11.21 -16.28
N SER A 153 1.51 11.57 -16.87
CA SER A 153 1.36 11.80 -18.32
C SER A 153 1.86 13.17 -18.77
N ARG A 154 2.12 14.10 -17.86
CA ARG A 154 2.52 15.50 -18.17
C ARG A 154 4.00 15.82 -17.96
N GLY A 155 4.82 14.91 -17.42
CA GLY A 155 6.21 15.25 -17.11
C GLY A 155 7.15 14.06 -17.09
N LYS A 156 7.80 13.76 -18.22
CA LYS A 156 9.09 13.07 -18.20
C LYS A 156 10.17 14.11 -17.90
N SER A 157 10.54 14.30 -16.65
CA SER A 157 11.88 14.80 -16.28
C SER A 157 12.12 14.58 -14.78
N GLY A 158 13.10 13.74 -14.50
CA GLY A 158 14.10 13.69 -13.45
C GLY A 158 13.73 13.99 -12.00
N THR A 159 13.91 13.05 -11.12
CA THR A 159 15.03 12.96 -10.16
C THR A 159 14.80 11.83 -9.17
N ARG A 160 15.79 10.98 -9.04
CA ARG A 160 15.90 9.97 -7.98
C ARG A 160 16.27 10.68 -6.68
N THR A 161 15.53 10.48 -5.60
CA THR A 161 16.02 10.76 -4.25
C THR A 161 15.50 9.72 -3.28
N GLY A 162 16.43 9.17 -2.58
CA GLY A 162 16.60 8.65 -1.25
C GLY A 162 15.44 7.99 -0.49
N GLY A 163 15.69 6.75 -0.10
CA GLY A 163 14.82 6.00 0.82
C GLY A 163 14.71 6.67 2.19
N HIS A 164 13.50 6.99 2.59
CA HIS A 164 13.18 7.35 3.96
C HIS A 164 12.31 6.26 4.60
N ARG A 165 12.77 5.82 5.75
CA ARG A 165 12.12 4.80 6.58
C ARG A 165 10.79 5.33 7.10
N ASN A 166 9.69 4.72 6.65
CA ASN A 166 8.34 5.03 7.11
C ASN A 166 8.10 4.49 8.52
N ARG A 167 7.87 5.39 9.45
CA ARG A 167 7.28 5.06 10.75
C ARG A 167 5.83 5.56 10.78
N CYS A 168 4.91 4.78 10.24
CA CYS A 168 3.56 4.74 10.78
C CYS A 168 3.48 3.46 11.62
N ARG A 169 3.53 3.61 12.93
CA ARG A 169 3.21 2.55 13.89
C ARG A 169 1.78 2.81 14.35
N SER A 170 0.87 1.94 13.97
CA SER A 170 -0.38 1.74 14.69
C SER A 170 -0.14 1.10 16.04
#